data_d62885c171a11660b5056cdad15c12b9
#
_entry.id   d62885c171a11660b5056cdad15c12b9
#
_cell.length_a   1.000
_cell.length_b   1.000
_cell.length_c   1.000
_cell.angle_alpha   90.00
_cell.angle_beta   90.00
_cell.angle_gamma   90.00
#
_symmetry.space_group_name_H-M   'P 1'
#
loop_
_entity.id
_entity.type
_entity.pdbx_description
1 polymer ?
#
loop_
_entity_poly.entity_id
_entity_poly.type
_entity_poly.pdbx_seq_one_letter_code
_entity_poly.pdbx_strand_id
1 'polypeptide(L)'
;MKKRILILDDKETIGKVLMMYLATEYDCTWFDNPLKGLDWMRQGNIPDLIISDIRMPEMRGDEFLAYLKKDLMFASVPVVILSGEDSST
;
A
#
# COMPACT_ATOMS: atom_id res chain seq x y z
N MET A 1 -20.58 0.23 -5.33
CA MET A 1 -19.53 0.86 -4.50
C MET A 1 -18.16 0.64 -5.11
N LYS A 2 -17.32 1.63 -5.05
CA LYS A 2 -15.95 1.48 -5.53
C LYS A 2 -15.14 0.61 -4.58
N LYS A 3 -14.28 -0.21 -5.14
CA LYS A 3 -13.29 -0.94 -4.36
C LYS A 3 -12.27 0.04 -3.81
N ARG A 4 -11.72 -0.30 -2.66
CA ARG A 4 -10.78 0.58 -1.94
C ARG A 4 -9.35 0.08 -2.14
N ILE A 5 -8.48 0.99 -2.52
CA ILE A 5 -7.06 0.69 -2.72
C ILE A 5 -6.22 1.56 -1.81
N LEU A 6 -5.36 0.92 -1.05
CA LEU A 6 -4.35 1.62 -0.24
C LEU A 6 -3.03 1.62 -1.00
N ILE A 7 -2.44 2.78 -1.16
CA ILE A 7 -1.17 2.95 -1.86
C ILE A 7 -0.13 3.42 -0.86
N LEU A 8 0.97 2.67 -0.78
CA LEU A 8 2.09 3.01 0.09
C LEU A 8 3.34 3.21 -0.76
N ASP A 9 3.81 4.44 -0.82
CA ASP A 9 4.98 4.79 -1.61
C ASP A 9 5.54 6.09 -1.05
N ASP A 10 6.82 6.09 -0.69
CA ASP A 10 7.45 7.28 -0.13
C ASP A 10 7.77 8.34 -1.19
N LYS A 11 7.62 7.99 -2.46
CA LYS A 11 7.81 8.93 -3.56
C LYS A 11 6.47 9.55 -3.91
N GLU A 12 6.29 10.80 -3.54
CA GLU A 12 5.05 11.52 -3.76
C GLU A 12 4.63 11.51 -5.23
N THR A 13 5.61 11.64 -6.13
CA THR A 13 5.31 11.64 -7.57
C THR A 13 4.64 10.34 -8.00
N ILE A 14 5.19 9.22 -7.56
CA ILE A 14 4.62 7.91 -7.90
C ILE A 14 3.24 7.74 -7.28
N GLY A 15 3.11 8.13 -6.02
CA GLY A 15 1.80 8.07 -5.34
C GLY A 15 0.73 8.86 -6.07
N LYS A 16 1.07 10.08 -6.48
CA LYS A 16 0.14 10.93 -7.20
C LYS A 16 -0.24 10.36 -8.57
N VAL A 17 0.73 9.80 -9.29
CA VAL A 17 0.45 9.19 -10.60
C VAL A 17 -0.50 8.02 -10.45
N LEU A 18 -0.25 7.15 -9.46
CA LEU A 18 -1.14 6.02 -9.22
C LEU A 18 -2.54 6.49 -8.83
N MET A 19 -2.63 7.51 -7.98
CA MET A 19 -3.92 8.08 -7.61
C MET A 19 -4.67 8.59 -8.82
N MET A 20 -3.99 9.29 -9.72
CA MET A 20 -4.64 9.81 -10.92
C MET A 20 -5.24 8.72 -11.78
N TYR A 21 -4.49 7.64 -11.99
CA TYR A 21 -4.96 6.56 -12.83
C TYR A 21 -6.08 5.74 -12.19
N LEU A 22 -5.96 5.50 -10.90
CA LEU A 22 -6.85 4.56 -10.22
C LEU A 22 -8.10 5.21 -9.65
N ALA A 23 -8.04 6.50 -9.33
CA ALA A 23 -9.16 7.16 -8.65
C ALA A 23 -10.41 7.29 -9.52
N THR A 24 -10.29 7.11 -10.83
CA THR A 24 -11.47 7.14 -11.71
C THR A 24 -12.39 5.94 -11.46
N GLU A 25 -11.84 4.81 -11.04
CA GLU A 25 -12.59 3.59 -10.84
C GLU A 25 -12.54 3.05 -9.41
N TYR A 26 -11.59 3.50 -8.62
CA TYR A 26 -11.37 3.00 -7.27
C TYR A 26 -11.32 4.13 -6.26
N ASP A 27 -11.63 3.79 -5.02
CA ASP A 27 -11.48 4.73 -3.91
C ASP A 27 -10.06 4.55 -3.36
N CYS A 28 -9.17 5.47 -3.70
CA CYS A 28 -7.75 5.36 -3.41
C CYS A 28 -7.33 6.23 -2.23
N THR A 29 -6.46 5.68 -1.40
CA THR A 29 -5.84 6.41 -0.30
C THR A 29 -4.34 6.17 -0.39
N TRP A 30 -3.54 7.23 -0.28
CA TRP A 30 -2.10 7.15 -0.37
C TRP A 30 -1.45 7.65 0.91
N PHE A 31 -0.43 6.92 1.36
CA PHE A 31 0.45 7.38 2.42
C PHE A 31 1.90 7.19 1.98
N ASP A 32 2.76 8.06 2.48
CA ASP A 32 4.19 8.02 2.17
C ASP A 32 4.98 7.11 3.13
N ASN A 33 4.28 6.45 4.04
CA ASN A 33 4.91 5.68 5.11
C ASN A 33 4.00 4.51 5.49
N PRO A 34 4.54 3.30 5.61
CA PRO A 34 3.71 2.12 5.93
C PRO A 34 3.07 2.20 7.32
N LEU A 35 3.71 2.88 8.27
CA LEU A 35 3.12 3.00 9.61
C LEU A 35 1.87 3.86 9.60
N LYS A 36 1.85 4.90 8.75
CA LYS A 36 0.64 5.69 8.56
C LYS A 36 -0.47 4.86 7.95
N GLY A 37 -0.12 3.99 7.01
CA GLY A 37 -1.08 3.08 6.40
C GLY A 37 -1.67 2.11 7.41
N LEU A 38 -0.81 1.53 8.28
CA LEU A 38 -1.27 0.64 9.33
C LEU A 38 -2.22 1.35 10.29
N ASP A 39 -1.88 2.57 10.67
CA ASP A 39 -2.71 3.37 11.55
C ASP A 39 -4.11 3.57 10.96
N TRP A 40 -4.14 3.92 9.68
CA TRP A 40 -5.39 4.12 8.97
C TRP A 40 -6.22 2.84 8.93
N MET A 41 -5.58 1.70 8.67
CA MET A 41 -6.26 0.41 8.64
C MET A 41 -6.82 0.05 10.02
N ARG A 42 -6.07 0.33 11.07
CA ARG A 42 -6.50 0.03 12.45
C ARG A 42 -7.69 0.88 12.91
N GLN A 43 -7.95 1.98 12.22
CA GLN A 43 -9.13 2.80 12.47
C GLN A 43 -10.40 2.18 11.90
N GLY A 44 -10.30 1.03 11.28
CA GLY A 44 -11.44 0.33 10.72
C GLY A 44 -11.49 0.34 9.20
N ASN A 45 -10.43 0.80 8.55
CA ASN A 45 -10.37 0.88 7.10
C ASN A 45 -9.66 -0.35 6.55
N ILE A 46 -10.43 -1.26 5.95
CA ILE A 46 -9.86 -2.46 5.36
C ILE A 46 -9.92 -2.32 3.85
N PRO A 47 -8.78 -2.15 3.19
CA PRO A 47 -8.77 -2.01 1.73
C PRO A 47 -9.02 -3.34 1.04
N ASP A 48 -9.46 -3.27 -0.20
CA ASP A 48 -9.63 -4.45 -1.04
C ASP A 48 -8.31 -4.88 -1.68
N LEU A 49 -7.37 -3.93 -1.78
CA LEU A 49 -6.06 -4.18 -2.37
C LEU A 49 -5.07 -3.17 -1.78
N ILE A 50 -3.86 -3.61 -1.54
CA ILE A 50 -2.76 -2.73 -1.16
C ILE A 50 -1.71 -2.78 -2.25
N ILE A 51 -1.28 -1.60 -2.70
CA ILE A 51 -0.15 -1.46 -3.62
C ILE A 51 0.96 -0.80 -2.82
N SER A 52 2.09 -1.48 -2.68
CA SER A 52 3.18 -1.01 -1.83
C SER A 52 4.50 -1.01 -2.58
N ASP A 53 5.26 0.07 -2.44
CA ASP A 53 6.65 0.08 -2.86
C ASP A 53 7.43 -0.86 -1.94
N ILE A 54 8.57 -1.35 -2.43
CA ILE A 54 9.39 -2.24 -1.61
C ILE A 54 10.29 -1.44 -0.65
N ARG A 55 10.79 -0.30 -1.10
CA ARG A 55 11.67 0.54 -0.28
C ARG A 55 10.91 1.72 0.30
N MET A 56 10.68 1.67 1.59
CA MET A 56 10.01 2.73 2.30
C MET A 56 10.72 2.99 3.62
N PRO A 57 10.61 4.22 4.17
CA PRO A 57 11.18 4.49 5.49
C PRO A 57 10.50 3.60 6.54
N GLU A 58 11.26 3.24 7.54
CA GLU A 58 10.83 2.51 8.74
C GLU A 58 10.47 1.05 8.53
N MET A 59 9.88 0.69 7.38
CA MET A 59 9.51 -0.70 7.13
C MET A 59 9.49 -0.95 5.63
N ARG A 60 10.19 -1.99 5.19
CA ARG A 60 10.16 -2.37 3.77
C ARG A 60 8.80 -2.96 3.41
N GLY A 61 8.45 -2.91 2.12
CA GLY A 61 7.18 -3.46 1.65
C GLY A 61 7.03 -4.95 1.93
N ASP A 62 8.12 -5.71 1.81
CA ASP A 62 8.07 -7.14 2.12
C ASP A 62 7.91 -7.39 3.62
N GLU A 63 8.48 -6.54 4.47
CA GLU A 63 8.26 -6.61 5.91
C GLU A 63 6.81 -6.25 6.26
N PHE A 64 6.29 -5.25 5.59
CA PHE A 64 4.90 -4.84 5.77
C PHE A 64 3.96 -6.00 5.42
N LEU A 65 4.22 -6.66 4.29
CA LEU A 65 3.43 -7.82 3.88
C LEU A 65 3.48 -8.92 4.93
N ALA A 66 4.68 -9.22 5.44
CA ALA A 66 4.84 -10.25 6.47
C ALA A 66 4.07 -9.90 7.73
N TYR A 67 4.08 -8.62 8.11
CA TYR A 67 3.31 -8.15 9.25
C TYR A 67 1.81 -8.39 9.05
N LEU A 68 1.29 -8.02 7.88
CA LEU A 68 -0.13 -8.16 7.60
C LEU A 68 -0.58 -9.62 7.62
N LYS A 69 0.25 -10.53 7.13
CA LYS A 69 -0.09 -11.94 7.08
C LYS A 69 -0.27 -12.56 8.46
N LYS A 70 0.29 -11.93 9.48
CA LYS A 70 0.13 -12.40 10.85
C LYS A 70 -1.08 -11.80 11.57
N ASP A 71 -1.73 -10.82 10.95
CA ASP A 71 -2.88 -10.14 11.55
C ASP A 71 -4.16 -10.72 10.96
N LEU A 72 -5.01 -11.27 11.82
CA LEU A 72 -6.24 -11.93 11.37
C LEU A 72 -7.16 -10.99 10.60
N MET A 73 -7.15 -9.70 10.91
CA MET A 73 -8.00 -8.74 10.22
C MET A 73 -7.51 -8.43 8.81
N PHE A 74 -6.21 -8.50 8.59
CA PHE A 74 -5.61 -8.02 7.34
C PHE A 74 -4.97 -9.13 6.51
N ALA A 75 -4.90 -10.35 7.04
CA ALA A 75 -4.17 -11.42 6.38
C ALA A 75 -4.72 -11.78 4.99
N SER A 76 -6.00 -11.54 4.77
CA SER A 76 -6.62 -11.87 3.48
C SER A 76 -6.56 -10.73 2.47
N VAL A 77 -6.09 -9.55 2.86
CA VAL A 77 -5.98 -8.43 1.95
C VAL A 77 -4.83 -8.68 0.97
N PRO A 78 -5.10 -8.70 -0.34
CA PRO A 78 -4.01 -8.90 -1.30
C PRO A 78 -3.08 -7.69 -1.34
N VAL A 79 -1.79 -7.96 -1.50
CA VAL A 79 -0.76 -6.93 -1.55
C VAL A 79 0.06 -7.12 -2.81
N VAL A 80 0.16 -6.07 -3.62
CA VAL A 80 1.03 -6.03 -4.78
C VAL A 80 2.23 -5.17 -4.40
N ILE A 81 3.42 -5.73 -4.52
CA ILE A 81 4.64 -5.00 -4.23
C ILE A 81 5.27 -4.54 -5.54
N LEU A 82 5.43 -3.24 -5.66
CA LEU A 82 6.10 -2.65 -6.82
C LEU A 82 7.60 -2.64 -6.52
N SER A 83 8.34 -3.40 -7.28
CA SER A 83 9.79 -3.42 -7.11
C SER A 83 10.35 -2.17 -7.75
N GLY A 84 10.70 -1.20 -6.91
CA GLY A 84 11.42 -0.03 -7.37
C GLY A 84 12.91 -0.26 -7.46
N GLU A 85 13.35 -1.45 -7.08
CA GLU A 85 14.77 -1.78 -7.14
C GLU A 85 15.14 -2.07 -8.57
N ASP A 86 16.30 -1.59 -8.94
CA ASP A 86 16.83 -1.88 -10.25
C ASP A 86 17.28 -3.33 -10.29
N SER A 87 16.44 -4.17 -10.87
CA SER A 87 16.74 -5.58 -10.99
C SER A 87 17.56 -5.90 -12.23
N SER A 88 17.92 -4.90 -13.00
CA SER A 88 18.71 -5.11 -14.20
C SER A 88 20.14 -5.48 -13.90
N THR A 89 20.50 -5.34 -12.69
CA THR A 89 21.84 -5.73 -12.28
C THR A 89 21.99 -7.23 -12.39
#